data_380af26157a3c27740d454073f42a167
#
_entry.id   380af26157a3c27740d454073f42a167
#
_cell.length_a   1.000
_cell.length_b   1.000
_cell.length_c   1.000
_cell.angle_alpha   90.00
_cell.angle_beta   90.00
_cell.angle_gamma   90.00
#
_symmetry.space_group_name_H-M   'P 1'
#
loop_
_entity.id
_entity.type
_entity.pdbx_description
1 polymer ?
#
loop_
_entity_poly.entity_id
_entity_poly.type
_entity_poly.pdbx_seq_one_letter_code
_entity_poly.pdbx_strand_id
1 'polypeptide(L)'
;GALVFDAPGPTFRHEAYEAYKEGRAPMPDALRTQMPLLWELGELLGLPVVARGGVEADDVLGATALDACQRQPVLVVTGDKDLLQLLRPGLRVVRARKGVSEFTLYDEEVFRAEYGFPPDRFREYLALVGDAADHVPGVAGVGDKGARKLLETYRGLEEIYADLERHPGALRRKLEDGQPVAELDPDFKDPYALDWSKFIDGRLDAPYDTGVAK
;
A
#
# COMPACT_ATOMS: atom_id res chain seq x y z
N GLY A 1 -11.63 -16.23 -6.73
CA GLY A 1 -10.40 -15.46 -6.54
C GLY A 1 -9.94 -14.81 -7.84
N ALA A 2 -8.96 -13.94 -7.77
CA ALA A 2 -8.32 -13.32 -8.92
C ALA A 2 -6.81 -13.18 -8.64
N LEU A 3 -6.01 -13.11 -9.71
CA LEU A 3 -4.59 -12.76 -9.65
C LEU A 3 -4.42 -11.34 -10.19
N VAL A 4 -3.66 -10.52 -9.49
CA VAL A 4 -3.41 -9.14 -9.88
C VAL A 4 -1.91 -8.94 -10.05
N PHE A 5 -1.51 -8.35 -11.18
CA PHE A 5 -0.13 -8.08 -11.54
C PHE A 5 0.08 -6.62 -11.91
N ASP A 6 1.30 -6.14 -11.72
CA ASP A 6 1.71 -4.84 -12.26
C ASP A 6 1.70 -4.88 -13.79
N ALA A 7 1.15 -3.83 -14.39
CA ALA A 7 1.29 -3.59 -15.82
C ALA A 7 2.64 -2.91 -16.13
N PRO A 8 3.20 -3.11 -17.33
CA PRO A 8 4.38 -2.35 -17.75
C PRO A 8 4.11 -0.85 -17.86
N GLY A 9 5.10 -0.03 -17.51
CA GLY A 9 5.07 1.41 -17.68
C GLY A 9 5.01 2.19 -16.37
N PRO A 10 5.08 3.53 -16.45
CA PRO A 10 4.99 4.40 -15.29
C PRO A 10 3.56 4.40 -14.72
N THR A 11 3.47 4.69 -13.43
CA THR A 11 2.21 4.87 -12.72
C THR A 11 2.03 6.34 -12.33
N PHE A 12 0.84 6.72 -11.91
CA PHE A 12 0.57 8.09 -11.44
C PHE A 12 1.51 8.54 -10.30
N ARG A 13 2.08 7.58 -9.52
CA ARG A 13 3.04 7.89 -8.45
C ARG A 13 4.36 8.42 -8.99
N HIS A 14 4.82 7.92 -10.14
CA HIS A 14 6.01 8.43 -10.81
C HIS A 14 5.79 9.85 -11.37
N GLU A 15 4.54 10.17 -11.76
CA GLU A 15 4.18 11.52 -12.21
C GLU A 15 4.09 12.49 -11.02
N ALA A 16 3.62 12.00 -9.86
CA ALA A 16 3.45 12.80 -8.65
C ALA A 16 4.78 13.04 -7.91
N TYR A 17 5.69 12.06 -7.95
CA TYR A 17 6.94 12.11 -7.20
C TYR A 17 8.08 11.46 -8.00
N GLU A 18 8.97 12.29 -8.53
CA GLU A 18 10.05 11.87 -9.45
C GLU A 18 10.99 10.82 -8.84
N ALA A 19 11.28 10.92 -7.53
CA ALA A 19 12.15 9.96 -6.84
C ALA A 19 11.45 8.65 -6.45
N TYR A 20 10.15 8.48 -6.78
CA TYR A 20 9.41 7.26 -6.44
C TYR A 20 10.04 6.03 -7.09
N LYS A 21 10.44 5.06 -6.26
CA LYS A 21 11.13 3.82 -6.69
C LYS A 21 12.40 4.04 -7.52
N GLU A 22 13.01 5.24 -7.46
CA GLU A 22 14.26 5.53 -8.15
C GLU A 22 15.36 4.55 -7.70
N GLY A 23 16.16 4.05 -8.66
CA GLY A 23 17.25 3.12 -8.36
C GLY A 23 16.81 1.71 -7.95
N ARG A 24 15.51 1.38 -7.96
CA ARG A 24 15.04 0.01 -7.72
C ARG A 24 15.63 -0.93 -8.77
N ALA A 25 16.23 -2.04 -8.31
CA ALA A 25 16.78 -3.03 -9.21
C ALA A 25 15.69 -3.59 -10.14
N PRO A 26 15.97 -3.73 -11.45
CA PRO A 26 15.01 -4.32 -12.38
C PRO A 26 14.70 -5.77 -11.99
N MET A 27 13.52 -6.23 -12.42
CA MET A 27 13.13 -7.64 -12.22
C MET A 27 14.22 -8.56 -12.81
N PRO A 28 14.71 -9.55 -12.06
CA PRO A 28 15.68 -10.52 -12.58
C PRO A 28 15.16 -11.22 -13.85
N ASP A 29 16.03 -11.44 -14.84
CA ASP A 29 15.64 -12.05 -16.13
C ASP A 29 14.98 -13.43 -15.94
N ALA A 30 15.48 -14.23 -14.98
CA ALA A 30 14.90 -15.52 -14.65
C ALA A 30 13.44 -15.42 -14.17
N LEU A 31 13.07 -14.35 -13.48
CA LEU A 31 11.68 -14.11 -13.09
C LEU A 31 10.86 -13.54 -14.23
N ARG A 32 11.45 -12.62 -15.01
CA ARG A 32 10.76 -12.02 -16.17
C ARG A 32 10.31 -13.07 -17.19
N THR A 33 11.13 -14.09 -17.44
CA THR A 33 10.78 -15.20 -18.35
C THR A 33 9.69 -16.10 -17.80
N GLN A 34 9.44 -16.09 -16.50
CA GLN A 34 8.40 -16.89 -15.86
C GLN A 34 7.05 -16.16 -15.79
N MET A 35 7.02 -14.83 -15.90
CA MET A 35 5.78 -14.06 -15.78
C MET A 35 4.66 -14.54 -16.74
N PRO A 36 4.93 -14.79 -18.04
CA PRO A 36 3.90 -15.33 -18.94
C PRO A 36 3.32 -16.68 -18.48
N LEU A 37 4.18 -17.53 -17.89
CA LEU A 37 3.74 -18.84 -17.37
C LEU A 37 2.82 -18.70 -16.15
N LEU A 38 3.07 -17.70 -15.30
CA LEU A 38 2.20 -17.41 -14.16
C LEU A 38 0.82 -16.92 -14.61
N TRP A 39 0.75 -16.15 -15.68
CA TRP A 39 -0.52 -15.69 -16.25
C TRP A 39 -1.29 -16.86 -16.86
N GLU A 40 -0.63 -17.67 -17.70
CA GLU A 40 -1.22 -18.89 -18.26
C GLU A 40 -1.71 -19.84 -17.15
N LEU A 41 -0.94 -20.01 -16.09
CA LEU A 41 -1.35 -20.83 -14.94
C LEU A 41 -2.61 -20.28 -14.29
N GLY A 42 -2.72 -18.96 -14.13
CA GLY A 42 -3.93 -18.30 -13.59
C GLY A 42 -5.15 -18.62 -14.42
N GLU A 43 -5.05 -18.49 -15.75
CA GLU A 43 -6.13 -18.80 -16.68
C GLU A 43 -6.52 -20.28 -16.64
N LEU A 44 -5.53 -21.19 -16.63
CA LEU A 44 -5.76 -22.63 -16.53
C LEU A 44 -6.44 -23.04 -15.20
N LEU A 45 -6.19 -22.31 -14.13
CA LEU A 45 -6.86 -22.48 -12.84
C LEU A 45 -8.26 -21.84 -12.79
N GLY A 46 -8.70 -21.19 -13.88
CA GLY A 46 -9.97 -20.48 -13.94
C GLY A 46 -10.01 -19.21 -13.08
N LEU A 47 -8.85 -18.62 -12.79
CA LEU A 47 -8.73 -17.37 -12.05
C LEU A 47 -8.59 -16.21 -13.03
N PRO A 48 -9.44 -15.16 -12.94
CA PRO A 48 -9.18 -13.92 -13.65
C PRO A 48 -7.77 -13.41 -13.36
N VAL A 49 -7.05 -13.05 -14.40
CA VAL A 49 -5.74 -12.40 -14.31
C VAL A 49 -5.94 -10.94 -14.71
N VAL A 50 -5.57 -10.02 -13.81
CA VAL A 50 -5.83 -8.59 -13.97
C VAL A 50 -4.53 -7.83 -13.88
N ALA A 51 -4.30 -6.92 -14.83
CA ALA A 51 -3.27 -5.89 -14.76
C ALA A 51 -3.80 -4.63 -15.44
N ARG A 52 -3.42 -3.45 -14.92
CA ARG A 52 -3.91 -2.17 -15.43
C ARG A 52 -2.77 -1.17 -15.56
N GLY A 53 -2.58 -0.59 -16.74
CA GLY A 53 -1.59 0.45 -16.96
C GLY A 53 -1.90 1.74 -16.20
N GLY A 54 -0.85 2.47 -15.81
CA GLY A 54 -0.95 3.73 -15.09
C GLY A 54 -1.17 3.63 -13.58
N VAL A 55 -1.37 2.42 -13.06
CA VAL A 55 -1.56 2.11 -11.62
C VAL A 55 -0.75 0.88 -11.25
N GLU A 56 -0.56 0.65 -9.96
CA GLU A 56 0.12 -0.55 -9.45
C GLU A 56 -0.88 -1.68 -9.17
N ALA A 57 -0.38 -2.91 -9.10
CA ALA A 57 -1.18 -4.08 -8.75
C ALA A 57 -1.93 -3.88 -7.43
N ASP A 58 -1.28 -3.25 -6.46
CA ASP A 58 -1.85 -2.98 -5.13
C ASP A 58 -3.06 -2.04 -5.19
N ASP A 59 -3.07 -1.08 -6.13
CA ASP A 59 -4.22 -0.20 -6.37
C ASP A 59 -5.42 -0.99 -6.86
N VAL A 60 -5.20 -1.84 -7.86
CA VAL A 60 -6.25 -2.69 -8.44
C VAL A 60 -6.77 -3.69 -7.41
N LEU A 61 -5.84 -4.33 -6.69
CA LEU A 61 -6.15 -5.33 -5.67
C LEU A 61 -6.97 -4.70 -4.53
N GLY A 62 -6.55 -3.54 -4.05
CA GLY A 62 -7.24 -2.85 -2.98
C GLY A 62 -8.63 -2.38 -3.39
N ALA A 63 -8.78 -1.74 -4.58
CA ALA A 63 -10.08 -1.33 -5.10
C ALA A 63 -11.04 -2.52 -5.20
N THR A 64 -10.57 -3.61 -5.80
CA THR A 64 -11.36 -4.84 -5.95
C THR A 64 -11.73 -5.45 -4.61
N ALA A 65 -10.79 -5.52 -3.67
CA ALA A 65 -11.03 -6.08 -2.35
C ALA A 65 -12.03 -5.26 -1.54
N LEU A 66 -11.94 -3.93 -1.59
CA LEU A 66 -12.85 -3.03 -0.89
C LEU A 66 -14.28 -3.07 -1.44
N ASP A 67 -14.44 -3.19 -2.75
CA ASP A 67 -15.75 -3.36 -3.35
C ASP A 67 -16.33 -4.75 -3.01
N ALA A 68 -15.54 -5.81 -3.15
CA ALA A 68 -15.97 -7.17 -2.91
C ALA A 68 -16.34 -7.40 -1.43
N CYS A 69 -15.62 -6.81 -0.47
CA CYS A 69 -15.87 -7.03 0.96
C CYS A 69 -17.23 -6.48 1.45
N GLN A 70 -17.86 -5.63 0.66
CA GLN A 70 -19.23 -5.16 0.93
C GLN A 70 -20.28 -6.25 0.69
N ARG A 71 -19.96 -7.28 -0.09
CA ARG A 71 -20.89 -8.34 -0.51
C ARG A 71 -20.53 -9.72 0.03
N GLN A 72 -19.26 -9.95 0.32
CA GLN A 72 -18.76 -11.24 0.77
C GLN A 72 -17.45 -11.10 1.53
N PRO A 73 -17.08 -12.06 2.40
CA PRO A 73 -15.77 -12.08 3.03
C PRO A 73 -14.65 -12.14 1.97
N VAL A 74 -13.63 -11.31 2.16
CA VAL A 74 -12.47 -11.22 1.26
C VAL A 74 -11.20 -11.57 2.01
N LEU A 75 -10.32 -12.30 1.33
CA LEU A 75 -8.98 -12.61 1.78
C LEU A 75 -7.98 -12.11 0.73
N VAL A 76 -7.19 -11.11 1.09
CA VAL A 76 -6.07 -10.61 0.30
C VAL A 76 -4.82 -11.41 0.65
N VAL A 77 -4.10 -11.92 -0.35
CA VAL A 77 -2.82 -12.63 -0.16
C VAL A 77 -1.72 -11.79 -0.79
N THR A 78 -0.78 -11.32 0.03
CA THR A 78 0.29 -10.41 -0.42
C THR A 78 1.57 -10.57 0.40
N GLY A 79 2.70 -10.13 -0.13
CA GLY A 79 3.94 -9.90 0.63
C GLY A 79 4.03 -8.48 1.19
N ASP A 80 3.24 -7.55 0.65
CA ASP A 80 3.31 -6.15 1.00
C ASP A 80 2.58 -5.82 2.31
N LYS A 81 3.28 -5.10 3.19
CA LYS A 81 2.71 -4.62 4.45
C LYS A 81 1.69 -3.50 4.25
N ASP A 82 1.83 -2.74 3.16
CA ASP A 82 1.03 -1.53 2.96
C ASP A 82 -0.45 -1.86 2.72
N LEU A 83 -0.73 -3.09 2.23
CA LEU A 83 -2.09 -3.59 2.10
C LEU A 83 -2.77 -3.90 3.44
N LEU A 84 -2.06 -3.84 4.58
CA LEU A 84 -2.68 -3.92 5.91
C LEU A 84 -3.61 -2.73 6.20
N GLN A 85 -3.47 -1.61 5.49
CA GLN A 85 -4.42 -0.48 5.56
C GLN A 85 -5.83 -0.85 5.11
N LEU A 86 -6.00 -1.95 4.37
CA LEU A 86 -7.30 -2.41 3.88
C LEU A 86 -8.12 -3.15 4.95
N LEU A 87 -7.51 -3.57 6.05
CA LEU A 87 -8.15 -4.36 7.10
C LEU A 87 -9.41 -3.68 7.65
N ARG A 88 -10.51 -4.42 7.63
CA ARG A 88 -11.82 -4.00 8.11
C ARG A 88 -12.73 -5.21 8.29
N PRO A 89 -13.92 -5.05 8.91
CA PRO A 89 -14.88 -6.14 8.95
C PRO A 89 -15.16 -6.71 7.55
N GLY A 90 -15.02 -8.01 7.41
CA GLY A 90 -15.19 -8.73 6.13
C GLY A 90 -13.94 -8.78 5.23
N LEU A 91 -12.85 -8.09 5.55
CA LEU A 91 -11.60 -8.12 4.80
C LEU A 91 -10.42 -8.49 5.71
N ARG A 92 -9.70 -9.54 5.35
CA ARG A 92 -8.47 -9.99 6.01
C ARG A 92 -7.32 -10.08 5.03
N VAL A 93 -6.10 -10.04 5.56
CA VAL A 93 -4.87 -10.09 4.76
C VAL A 93 -4.00 -11.26 5.22
N VAL A 94 -3.61 -12.13 4.30
CA VAL A 94 -2.55 -13.13 4.51
C VAL A 94 -1.25 -12.54 3.99
N ARG A 95 -0.30 -12.33 4.89
CA ARG A 95 0.99 -11.79 4.54
C ARG A 95 2.09 -12.81 4.72
N ALA A 96 2.92 -12.99 3.68
CA ALA A 96 4.15 -13.76 3.78
C ALA A 96 5.17 -13.02 4.65
N ARG A 97 5.69 -13.68 5.69
CA ARG A 97 6.69 -13.12 6.62
C ARG A 97 8.11 -13.49 6.21
N LYS A 98 8.33 -14.76 5.88
CA LYS A 98 9.65 -15.27 5.54
C LYS A 98 9.55 -16.34 4.47
N GLY A 99 9.93 -15.97 3.24
CA GLY A 99 9.81 -16.88 2.10
C GLY A 99 8.35 -17.29 1.85
N VAL A 100 8.15 -18.53 1.47
CA VAL A 100 6.83 -19.12 1.16
C VAL A 100 6.30 -20.05 2.26
N SER A 101 6.96 -20.09 3.42
CA SER A 101 6.64 -21.06 4.49
C SER A 101 5.99 -20.44 5.72
N GLU A 102 6.17 -19.13 5.94
CA GLU A 102 5.62 -18.46 7.11
C GLU A 102 4.62 -17.38 6.68
N PHE A 103 3.36 -17.57 7.05
CA PHE A 103 2.29 -16.62 6.77
C PHE A 103 1.67 -16.15 8.07
N THR A 104 1.27 -14.89 8.10
CA THR A 104 0.43 -14.35 9.16
C THR A 104 -0.91 -13.94 8.55
N LEU A 105 -1.99 -14.43 9.14
CA LEU A 105 -3.34 -13.97 8.84
C LEU A 105 -3.64 -12.76 9.71
N TYR A 106 -3.80 -11.61 9.08
CA TYR A 106 -4.20 -10.38 9.74
C TYR A 106 -5.69 -10.14 9.64
N ASP A 107 -6.25 -9.76 10.75
CA ASP A 107 -7.49 -9.03 10.91
C ASP A 107 -7.21 -7.76 11.74
N GLU A 108 -8.23 -7.00 12.10
CA GLU A 108 -8.07 -5.76 12.88
C GLU A 108 -7.50 -6.02 14.28
N GLU A 109 -7.80 -7.19 14.88
CA GLU A 109 -7.32 -7.56 16.23
C GLU A 109 -5.83 -7.88 16.21
N VAL A 110 -5.39 -8.75 15.28
CA VAL A 110 -3.98 -9.11 15.10
C VAL A 110 -3.15 -7.88 14.75
N PHE A 111 -3.67 -7.02 13.85
CA PHE A 111 -3.01 -5.77 13.50
C PHE A 111 -2.84 -4.86 14.72
N ARG A 112 -3.91 -4.64 15.49
CA ARG A 112 -3.87 -3.77 16.68
C ARG A 112 -2.94 -4.32 17.76
N ALA A 113 -2.87 -5.64 17.93
CA ALA A 113 -1.95 -6.28 18.86
C ALA A 113 -0.47 -6.06 18.44
N GLU A 114 -0.19 -6.03 17.14
CA GLU A 114 1.18 -5.84 16.61
C GLU A 114 1.57 -4.36 16.56
N TYR A 115 0.68 -3.46 16.12
CA TYR A 115 1.01 -2.06 15.86
C TYR A 115 0.61 -1.09 16.98
N GLY A 116 -0.37 -1.43 17.83
CA GLY A 116 -0.84 -0.60 18.94
C GLY A 116 -1.95 0.39 18.58
N PHE A 117 -2.29 0.53 17.30
CA PHE A 117 -3.34 1.42 16.80
C PHE A 117 -4.21 0.69 15.74
N PRO A 118 -5.39 1.22 15.37
CA PRO A 118 -6.25 0.55 14.39
C PRO A 118 -5.75 0.69 12.94
N PRO A 119 -6.11 -0.26 12.03
CA PRO A 119 -5.60 -0.29 10.65
C PRO A 119 -5.90 0.94 9.80
N ASP A 120 -6.99 1.66 10.07
CA ASP A 120 -7.37 2.88 9.37
C ASP A 120 -6.35 4.03 9.53
N ARG A 121 -5.44 3.92 10.50
CA ARG A 121 -4.32 4.86 10.72
C ARG A 121 -3.00 4.36 10.16
N PHE A 122 -3.00 3.24 9.45
CA PHE A 122 -1.75 2.68 8.96
C PHE A 122 -1.08 3.58 7.91
N ARG A 123 -1.86 4.29 7.11
CA ARG A 123 -1.36 5.29 6.17
C ARG A 123 -0.58 6.40 6.86
N GLU A 124 -1.12 6.92 7.95
CA GLU A 124 -0.46 7.97 8.75
C GLU A 124 0.80 7.46 9.43
N TYR A 125 0.79 6.18 9.85
CA TYR A 125 2.00 5.53 10.33
C TYR A 125 3.08 5.49 9.23
N LEU A 126 2.73 5.10 8.01
CA LEU A 126 3.66 5.09 6.89
C LEU A 126 4.17 6.50 6.56
N ALA A 127 3.31 7.50 6.61
CA ALA A 127 3.72 8.90 6.41
C ALA A 127 4.73 9.38 7.47
N LEU A 128 4.60 8.94 8.73
CA LEU A 128 5.56 9.26 9.79
C LEU A 128 6.89 8.55 9.63
N VAL A 129 6.89 7.25 9.30
CA VAL A 129 8.12 6.44 9.21
C VAL A 129 8.78 6.49 7.85
N GLY A 130 8.04 6.80 6.80
CA GLY A 130 8.46 6.70 5.41
C GLY A 130 8.59 5.27 4.91
N ASP A 131 8.97 5.13 3.64
CA ASP A 131 9.34 3.86 3.03
C ASP A 131 10.63 4.01 2.21
N ALA A 132 11.71 3.47 2.77
CA ALA A 132 13.03 3.52 2.12
C ALA A 132 13.10 2.67 0.84
N ALA A 133 12.24 1.64 0.70
CA ALA A 133 12.21 0.80 -0.50
C ALA A 133 11.60 1.55 -1.69
N ASP A 134 10.67 2.46 -1.41
CA ASP A 134 9.99 3.27 -2.42
C ASP A 134 10.51 4.72 -2.46
N HIS A 135 11.59 5.02 -1.71
CA HIS A 135 12.19 6.36 -1.57
C HIS A 135 11.23 7.42 -1.04
N VAL A 136 10.19 7.02 -0.31
CA VAL A 136 9.27 7.97 0.32
C VAL A 136 9.83 8.38 1.68
N PRO A 137 10.16 9.67 1.87
CA PRO A 137 10.70 10.12 3.14
C PRO A 137 9.61 10.17 4.22
N GLY A 138 9.98 9.73 5.42
CA GLY A 138 9.19 9.98 6.62
C GLY A 138 9.66 11.21 7.37
N VAL A 139 9.11 11.43 8.54
CA VAL A 139 9.56 12.49 9.44
C VAL A 139 10.95 12.17 10.01
N ALA A 140 11.93 12.99 9.72
CA ALA A 140 13.32 12.77 10.12
C ALA A 140 13.47 12.51 11.63
N GLY A 141 13.98 11.33 11.98
CA GLY A 141 14.17 10.92 13.37
C GLY A 141 12.90 10.44 14.10
N VAL A 142 11.78 10.29 13.40
CA VAL A 142 10.59 9.56 13.88
C VAL A 142 10.61 8.17 13.26
N GLY A 143 11.06 7.18 14.01
CA GLY A 143 11.05 5.79 13.57
C GLY A 143 9.83 5.02 14.09
N ASP A 144 9.78 3.72 13.80
CA ASP A 144 8.69 2.80 14.16
C ASP A 144 8.11 3.02 15.56
N LYS A 145 8.96 2.97 16.59
CA LYS A 145 8.50 3.15 17.99
C LYS A 145 7.89 4.52 18.26
N GLY A 146 8.44 5.57 17.65
CA GLY A 146 7.93 6.93 17.82
C GLY A 146 6.59 7.12 17.16
N ALA A 147 6.45 6.66 15.92
CA ALA A 147 5.21 6.72 15.16
C ALA A 147 4.09 5.94 15.83
N ARG A 148 4.34 4.71 16.29
CA ARG A 148 3.36 3.91 17.03
C ARG A 148 2.85 4.64 18.26
N LYS A 149 3.76 5.17 19.08
CA LYS A 149 3.40 5.89 20.30
C LYS A 149 2.55 7.15 20.02
N LEU A 150 2.84 7.85 18.95
CA LEU A 150 2.03 8.98 18.50
C LEU A 150 0.62 8.52 18.14
N LEU A 151 0.49 7.48 17.32
CA LEU A 151 -0.81 6.98 16.85
C LEU A 151 -1.60 6.17 17.90
N GLU A 152 -0.97 5.73 18.98
CA GLU A 152 -1.68 5.24 20.17
C GLU A 152 -2.38 6.38 20.93
N THR A 153 -1.78 7.58 20.90
CA THR A 153 -2.24 8.74 21.68
C THR A 153 -3.18 9.64 20.88
N TYR A 154 -2.85 9.87 19.60
CA TYR A 154 -3.55 10.78 18.70
C TYR A 154 -4.34 10.02 17.64
N ARG A 155 -5.43 10.61 17.17
CA ARG A 155 -6.28 9.99 16.15
C ARG A 155 -5.68 10.00 14.75
N GLY A 156 -4.71 10.88 14.50
CA GLY A 156 -4.06 11.01 13.22
C GLY A 156 -3.06 12.16 13.19
N LEU A 157 -2.49 12.40 12.00
CA LEU A 157 -1.49 13.44 11.78
C LEU A 157 -2.02 14.83 12.14
N GLU A 158 -3.25 15.16 11.78
CA GLU A 158 -3.86 16.45 12.08
C GLU A 158 -3.83 16.76 13.58
N GLU A 159 -4.19 15.80 14.44
CA GLU A 159 -4.14 15.98 15.88
C GLU A 159 -2.70 16.08 16.41
N ILE A 160 -1.77 15.30 15.85
CA ILE A 160 -0.35 15.35 16.21
C ILE A 160 0.21 16.74 15.95
N TYR A 161 -0.06 17.31 14.79
CA TYR A 161 0.44 18.62 14.39
C TYR A 161 -0.32 19.77 15.06
N ALA A 162 -1.58 19.61 15.38
CA ALA A 162 -2.35 20.58 16.15
C ALA A 162 -1.85 20.70 17.62
N ASP A 163 -1.23 19.64 18.16
CA ASP A 163 -0.81 19.57 19.57
C ASP A 163 0.73 19.66 19.75
N LEU A 164 1.43 20.26 18.78
CA LEU A 164 2.90 20.37 18.75
C LEU A 164 3.50 20.93 20.04
N GLU A 165 2.82 21.85 20.69
CA GLU A 165 3.25 22.48 21.94
C GLU A 165 3.36 21.50 23.12
N ARG A 166 2.60 20.41 23.11
CA ARG A 166 2.62 19.38 24.16
C ARG A 166 3.69 18.33 23.96
N HIS A 167 4.30 18.28 22.77
CA HIS A 167 5.37 17.34 22.53
C HIS A 167 6.66 17.77 23.22
N PRO A 168 7.48 16.80 23.71
CA PRO A 168 8.83 17.11 24.18
C PRO A 168 9.62 17.85 23.13
N GLY A 169 10.43 18.87 23.51
CA GLY A 169 11.07 19.77 22.59
C GLY A 169 11.94 19.12 21.49
N ALA A 170 12.47 17.90 21.74
CA ALA A 170 13.17 17.15 20.72
C ALA A 170 12.24 16.54 19.67
N LEU A 171 11.07 16.04 20.08
CA LEU A 171 10.05 15.47 19.18
C LEU A 171 9.36 16.60 18.42
N ARG A 172 9.00 17.69 19.11
CA ARG A 172 8.43 18.87 18.48
C ARG A 172 9.27 19.38 17.33
N ARG A 173 10.59 19.59 17.52
CA ARG A 173 11.49 20.01 16.44
C ARG A 173 11.50 19.05 15.27
N LYS A 174 11.50 17.76 15.53
CA LYS A 174 11.44 16.74 14.46
C LYS A 174 10.17 16.82 13.62
N LEU A 175 9.04 17.06 14.27
CA LEU A 175 7.75 17.23 13.59
C LEU A 175 7.71 18.57 12.83
N GLU A 176 8.20 19.66 13.42
CA GLU A 176 8.28 20.97 12.77
C GLU A 176 9.22 20.98 11.55
N ASP A 177 10.38 20.30 11.65
CA ASP A 177 11.38 20.23 10.57
C ASP A 177 11.01 19.20 9.48
N GLY A 178 10.21 18.22 9.82
CA GLY A 178 9.92 17.06 9.00
C GLY A 178 8.42 16.88 8.71
N GLN A 179 7.74 17.96 8.31
CA GLN A 179 6.36 17.81 7.86
C GLN A 179 6.30 16.76 6.75
N PRO A 180 5.39 15.76 6.83
CA PRO A 180 5.22 14.79 5.77
C PRO A 180 4.95 15.52 4.46
N VAL A 181 5.60 15.09 3.39
CA VAL A 181 5.47 15.71 2.06
C VAL A 181 4.00 15.79 1.64
N ALA A 182 3.18 14.86 2.10
CA ALA A 182 1.73 14.83 1.87
C ALA A 182 0.94 16.05 2.42
N GLU A 183 1.48 16.78 3.41
CA GLU A 183 0.82 17.97 3.98
C GLU A 183 1.34 19.30 3.37
N LEU A 184 2.51 19.27 2.71
CA LEU A 184 3.14 20.46 2.17
C LEU A 184 2.56 20.91 0.82
N ASP A 185 1.89 20.02 0.11
CA ASP A 185 1.29 20.29 -1.19
C ASP A 185 -0.16 19.77 -1.21
N PRO A 186 -1.17 20.67 -1.22
CA PRO A 186 -2.57 20.24 -1.32
C PRO A 186 -2.88 19.49 -2.64
N ASP A 187 -2.03 19.65 -3.65
CA ASP A 187 -2.10 18.91 -4.91
C ASP A 187 -1.26 17.62 -4.88
N PHE A 188 -0.49 17.40 -3.80
CA PHE A 188 0.29 16.18 -3.61
C PHE A 188 -0.64 14.98 -3.45
N LYS A 189 -0.65 14.16 -4.46
CA LYS A 189 -1.33 12.86 -4.39
C LYS A 189 -0.49 11.93 -3.54
N ASP A 190 -0.85 11.80 -2.26
CA ASP A 190 -0.24 10.89 -1.31
C ASP A 190 0.00 9.52 -1.97
N PRO A 191 1.26 9.06 -2.10
CA PRO A 191 1.55 7.76 -2.73
C PRO A 191 0.94 6.58 -1.97
N TYR A 192 0.55 6.79 -0.70
CA TYR A 192 -0.19 5.81 0.11
C TYR A 192 -1.71 6.06 0.09
N ALA A 193 -2.17 7.20 -0.42
CA ALA A 193 -3.59 7.46 -0.62
C ALA A 193 -4.06 6.66 -1.82
N LEU A 194 -4.52 5.47 -1.53
CA LEU A 194 -5.28 4.68 -2.47
C LEU A 194 -6.68 5.30 -2.56
N ASP A 195 -6.83 6.32 -3.42
CA ASP A 195 -8.15 6.87 -3.72
C ASP A 195 -8.90 5.89 -4.65
N TRP A 196 -9.44 4.89 -4.01
CA TRP A 196 -10.18 3.80 -4.66
C TRP A 196 -11.42 4.30 -5.42
N SER A 197 -11.96 5.47 -5.08
CA SER A 197 -13.18 6.00 -5.72
C SER A 197 -12.99 6.26 -7.22
N LYS A 198 -11.78 6.59 -7.64
CA LYS A 198 -11.44 6.81 -9.06
C LYS A 198 -11.33 5.53 -9.88
N PHE A 199 -11.24 4.37 -9.22
CA PHE A 199 -11.04 3.07 -9.88
C PHE A 199 -12.32 2.24 -9.96
N ILE A 200 -13.34 2.57 -9.16
CA ILE A 200 -14.61 1.83 -9.10
C ILE A 200 -15.52 2.14 -10.28
N ASP A 201 -15.42 3.33 -10.87
CA ASP A 201 -16.29 3.76 -11.99
C ASP A 201 -15.91 3.20 -13.39
N GLY A 202 -14.86 2.44 -13.48
CA GLY A 202 -14.38 1.91 -14.75
C GLY A 202 -14.37 0.38 -14.80
N ARG A 203 -15.49 -0.24 -15.13
CA ARG A 203 -15.63 -1.60 -15.68
C ARG A 203 -14.37 -2.47 -15.67
N LEU A 204 -14.37 -3.49 -14.85
CA LEU A 204 -13.47 -4.66 -14.95
C LEU A 204 -13.67 -5.45 -16.28
N ASP A 205 -14.42 -4.91 -17.22
CA ASP A 205 -14.91 -5.58 -18.43
C ASP A 205 -14.00 -5.47 -19.66
N ALA A 206 -12.86 -4.79 -19.57
CA ALA A 206 -11.91 -4.77 -20.68
C ALA A 206 -10.95 -5.96 -20.55
N PRO A 207 -10.94 -6.91 -21.49
CA PRO A 207 -9.90 -7.92 -21.53
C PRO A 207 -8.54 -7.24 -21.66
N TYR A 208 -7.60 -7.66 -20.84
CA TYR A 208 -6.24 -7.16 -20.85
C TYR A 208 -5.61 -7.43 -22.22
N ASP A 209 -5.21 -6.37 -22.91
CA ASP A 209 -4.36 -6.47 -24.10
C ASP A 209 -2.93 -6.77 -23.65
N THR A 210 -2.53 -8.01 -23.76
CA THR A 210 -1.20 -8.47 -23.36
C THR A 210 -0.07 -7.84 -24.17
N GLY A 211 -0.36 -7.15 -25.29
CA GLY A 211 0.67 -6.64 -26.19
C GLY A 211 1.59 -7.72 -26.75
N VAL A 212 1.34 -8.97 -26.44
CA VAL A 212 2.05 -10.12 -27.01
C VAL A 212 1.36 -10.42 -28.33
N ALA A 213 1.96 -9.94 -29.43
CA ALA A 213 1.58 -10.35 -30.77
C ALA A 213 1.63 -11.88 -30.85
N LYS A 214 0.53 -12.46 -31.31
CA LYS A 214 0.43 -13.88 -31.61
C LYS A 214 1.45 -14.26 -32.69
#